data_8ddff349f1243678652cfe2580eef3b6
#
_entry.id   8ddff349f1243678652cfe2580eef3b6
#
_cell.length_a   1.000
_cell.length_b   1.000
_cell.length_c   1.000
_cell.angle_alpha   90.00
_cell.angle_beta   90.00
_cell.angle_gamma   90.00
#
_symmetry.space_group_name_H-M   'P 1'
#
loop_
_entity.id
_entity.type
_entity.pdbx_description
1 polymer ?
#
loop_
_entity_poly.entity_id
_entity_poly.type
_entity_poly.pdbx_seq_one_letter_code
_entity_poly.pdbx_strand_id
1 'polypeptide(L)'
;MKGDYPYLSKEALCRLFGKTRHALYEHLWRKEDDSVAEEIILQLVHRIREKLPRVGTRKLLFLLHPELKSHHIDIGRDALFDLLAAHKLLIRQRKRKIVTTNSRHWMRKYANLIQKLVISRPEQLWVSDITFIRMKNQWGYLSMITDAFSRKIMGISFRSDMLAQGCVDALHMALSNRQYRDYKLIHHSDRGSQYCSKDYIDLLDSENISVSMTEKGDPYENALAERMNGIIKNEFNLYSSALNFEDTYQLIVQSVDSYNNIRPHSSCDYLTPSKAHNEVTMLKKRWKNYESTKYKKIIFDERGPGGSSPIEQTPWPSH
;
A
#
# COMPACT_ATOMS: atom_id res chain seq x y z
N MET A 1 -0.09 8.12 -47.05
CA MET A 1 -0.85 8.80 -48.12
C MET A 1 -0.03 9.52 -49.17
N LYS A 2 0.98 10.37 -48.87
CA LYS A 2 1.79 11.00 -49.90
C LYS A 2 2.73 9.99 -50.61
N GLY A 3 3.11 8.91 -49.91
CA GLY A 3 3.89 7.83 -50.47
C GLY A 3 3.12 7.02 -51.55
N ASP A 4 1.82 6.94 -51.42
CA ASP A 4 0.94 6.18 -52.29
C ASP A 4 0.47 7.02 -53.50
N TYR A 5 0.51 8.35 -53.38
CA TYR A 5 0.07 9.32 -54.41
C TYR A 5 1.07 10.48 -54.57
N PRO A 6 2.26 10.23 -55.10
CA PRO A 6 3.35 11.21 -55.18
C PRO A 6 3.01 12.44 -56.05
N TYR A 7 2.07 12.30 -56.97
CA TYR A 7 1.67 13.35 -57.91
C TYR A 7 0.62 14.32 -57.36
N LEU A 8 -0.04 13.99 -56.23
CA LEU A 8 -1.02 14.89 -55.65
C LEU A 8 -0.37 15.89 -54.70
N SER A 9 -0.76 17.15 -54.84
CA SER A 9 -0.33 18.18 -53.88
C SER A 9 -0.97 17.96 -52.53
N LYS A 10 -0.31 18.37 -51.44
CA LYS A 10 -0.87 18.30 -50.08
C LYS A 10 -2.22 19.04 -49.99
N GLU A 11 -2.38 20.12 -50.77
CA GLU A 11 -3.63 20.88 -50.81
C GLU A 11 -4.76 20.12 -51.49
N ALA A 12 -4.50 19.44 -52.58
CA ALA A 12 -5.47 18.60 -53.27
C ALA A 12 -5.93 17.44 -52.37
N LEU A 13 -4.98 16.80 -51.66
CA LEU A 13 -5.31 15.76 -50.67
C LEU A 13 -6.18 16.29 -49.50
N CYS A 14 -5.85 17.48 -48.99
CA CYS A 14 -6.65 18.08 -47.91
C CYS A 14 -8.08 18.37 -48.38
N ARG A 15 -8.27 18.94 -49.58
CA ARG A 15 -9.59 19.20 -50.15
C ARG A 15 -10.41 17.95 -50.36
N LEU A 16 -9.77 16.85 -50.78
CA LEU A 16 -10.43 15.56 -50.94
C LEU A 16 -11.07 15.03 -49.64
N PHE A 17 -10.45 15.33 -48.50
CA PHE A 17 -10.93 14.95 -47.17
C PHE A 17 -11.71 16.06 -46.45
N GLY A 18 -12.10 17.13 -47.13
CA GLY A 18 -12.82 18.25 -46.55
C GLY A 18 -12.08 19.01 -45.46
N LYS A 19 -10.72 18.97 -45.50
CA LYS A 19 -9.83 19.63 -44.52
C LYS A 19 -9.07 20.76 -45.16
N THR A 20 -8.67 21.77 -44.39
CA THR A 20 -7.77 22.81 -44.82
C THR A 20 -6.30 22.32 -44.64
N ARG A 21 -5.40 22.94 -45.42
CA ARG A 21 -3.95 22.69 -45.26
C ARG A 21 -3.49 23.09 -43.84
N HIS A 22 -4.04 24.18 -43.30
CA HIS A 22 -3.75 24.62 -41.93
C HIS A 22 -4.16 23.56 -40.90
N ALA A 23 -5.34 23.01 -40.99
CA ALA A 23 -5.80 21.93 -40.10
C ALA A 23 -4.92 20.66 -40.19
N LEU A 24 -4.36 20.35 -41.36
CA LEU A 24 -3.38 19.27 -41.50
C LEU A 24 -2.08 19.57 -40.72
N TYR A 25 -1.53 20.77 -40.86
CA TYR A 25 -0.30 21.14 -40.15
C TYR A 25 -0.53 21.27 -38.65
N GLU A 26 -1.64 21.83 -38.19
CA GLU A 26 -2.04 21.83 -36.77
C GLU A 26 -2.13 20.41 -36.20
N HIS A 27 -2.75 19.48 -36.95
CA HIS A 27 -2.81 18.08 -36.53
C HIS A 27 -1.44 17.41 -36.43
N LEU A 28 -0.54 17.70 -37.39
CA LEU A 28 0.82 17.18 -37.37
C LEU A 28 1.63 17.73 -36.19
N TRP A 29 1.54 19.05 -35.92
CA TRP A 29 2.23 19.69 -34.81
C TRP A 29 1.69 19.17 -33.46
N ARG A 30 0.36 19.08 -33.28
CA ARG A 30 -0.22 18.46 -32.07
C ARG A 30 0.28 17.03 -31.86
N LYS A 31 0.35 16.25 -32.92
CA LYS A 31 0.84 14.88 -32.84
C LYS A 31 2.33 14.80 -32.49
N GLU A 32 3.11 15.76 -32.93
CA GLU A 32 4.53 15.89 -32.61
C GLU A 32 4.72 16.32 -31.14
N ASP A 33 3.97 17.32 -30.68
CA ASP A 33 3.93 17.77 -29.29
C ASP A 33 3.44 16.65 -28.35
N ASP A 34 2.38 15.93 -28.72
CA ASP A 34 1.87 14.78 -27.98
C ASP A 34 2.94 13.68 -27.85
N SER A 35 3.70 13.41 -28.91
CA SER A 35 4.78 12.41 -28.91
C SER A 35 5.93 12.79 -27.98
N VAL A 36 6.32 14.07 -27.94
CA VAL A 36 7.36 14.58 -27.03
C VAL A 36 6.87 14.51 -25.58
N ALA A 37 5.61 14.90 -25.34
CA ALA A 37 5.01 14.81 -24.00
C ALA A 37 4.94 13.37 -23.50
N GLU A 38 4.55 12.40 -24.35
CA GLU A 38 4.54 10.99 -24.02
C GLU A 38 5.94 10.47 -23.64
N GLU A 39 6.98 10.84 -24.39
CA GLU A 39 8.36 10.45 -24.10
C GLU A 39 8.82 10.98 -22.75
N ILE A 40 8.56 12.26 -22.45
CA ILE A 40 8.87 12.86 -21.14
C ILE A 40 8.18 12.09 -20.01
N ILE A 41 6.87 11.81 -20.17
CA ILE A 41 6.11 11.06 -19.15
C ILE A 41 6.74 9.67 -18.93
N LEU A 42 7.11 8.96 -19.99
CA LEU A 42 7.70 7.63 -19.90
C LEU A 42 9.06 7.66 -19.19
N GLN A 43 9.91 8.63 -19.49
CA GLN A 43 11.20 8.81 -18.82
C GLN A 43 11.01 9.08 -17.33
N LEU A 44 10.06 9.95 -16.95
CA LEU A 44 9.70 10.21 -15.55
C LEU A 44 9.16 8.97 -14.85
N VAL A 45 8.32 8.20 -15.52
CA VAL A 45 7.80 6.92 -15.02
C VAL A 45 8.94 5.95 -14.73
N HIS A 46 9.88 5.78 -15.63
CA HIS A 46 11.03 4.89 -15.43
C HIS A 46 11.88 5.35 -14.25
N ARG A 47 12.20 6.63 -14.14
CA ARG A 47 12.96 7.20 -13.02
C ARG A 47 12.28 6.96 -11.67
N ILE A 48 10.97 7.16 -11.56
CA ILE A 48 10.24 6.88 -10.32
C ILE A 48 10.28 5.38 -10.01
N ARG A 49 10.18 4.52 -11.01
CA ARG A 49 10.17 3.07 -10.83
C ARG A 49 11.51 2.45 -10.48
N GLU A 50 12.60 3.15 -10.62
CA GLU A 50 13.90 2.73 -10.07
C GLU A 50 13.81 2.56 -8.55
N LYS A 51 13.12 3.47 -7.85
CA LYS A 51 12.94 3.44 -6.40
C LYS A 51 11.63 2.77 -5.95
N LEU A 52 10.60 2.84 -6.78
CA LEU A 52 9.26 2.28 -6.53
C LEU A 52 8.82 1.36 -7.67
N PRO A 53 9.43 0.17 -7.82
CA PRO A 53 9.35 -0.65 -9.05
C PRO A 53 7.93 -0.97 -9.52
N ARG A 54 7.00 -1.15 -8.59
CA ARG A 54 5.61 -1.51 -8.91
C ARG A 54 4.60 -0.56 -8.26
N VAL A 55 4.93 0.72 -8.22
CA VAL A 55 3.97 1.75 -7.80
C VAL A 55 2.79 1.81 -8.76
N GLY A 56 1.55 1.76 -8.22
CA GLY A 56 0.33 1.79 -9.03
C GLY A 56 0.06 3.16 -9.63
N THR A 57 -0.62 3.20 -10.79
CA THR A 57 -0.86 4.39 -11.63
C THR A 57 -1.38 5.61 -10.88
N ARG A 58 -2.30 5.45 -9.91
CA ARG A 58 -2.83 6.60 -9.14
C ARG A 58 -1.78 7.30 -8.28
N LYS A 59 -0.86 6.54 -7.66
CA LYS A 59 0.25 7.09 -6.88
C LYS A 59 1.33 7.64 -7.81
N LEU A 60 1.54 6.96 -8.93
CA LEU A 60 2.45 7.41 -9.97
C LEU A 60 2.03 8.77 -10.51
N LEU A 61 0.75 8.97 -10.84
CA LEU A 61 0.23 10.28 -11.28
C LEU A 61 0.49 11.37 -10.23
N PHE A 62 0.27 11.07 -8.95
CA PHE A 62 0.56 12.01 -7.86
C PHE A 62 2.05 12.39 -7.82
N LEU A 63 2.94 11.42 -8.00
CA LEU A 63 4.39 11.66 -8.00
C LEU A 63 4.87 12.41 -9.25
N LEU A 64 4.24 12.17 -10.39
CA LEU A 64 4.56 12.83 -11.66
C LEU A 64 4.12 14.30 -11.68
N HIS A 65 3.01 14.63 -10.99
CA HIS A 65 2.34 15.92 -11.10
C HIS A 65 3.27 17.15 -10.94
N PRO A 66 4.21 17.23 -9.98
CA PRO A 66 5.10 18.41 -9.87
C PRO A 66 6.01 18.62 -11.10
N GLU A 67 6.54 17.52 -11.66
CA GLU A 67 7.44 17.58 -12.81
C GLU A 67 6.68 17.81 -14.12
N LEU A 68 5.53 17.16 -14.29
CA LEU A 68 4.65 17.41 -15.44
C LEU A 68 4.23 18.89 -15.51
N LYS A 69 3.92 19.49 -14.36
CA LYS A 69 3.59 20.92 -14.29
C LYS A 69 4.77 21.80 -14.72
N SER A 70 6.01 21.46 -14.40
CA SER A 70 7.19 22.20 -14.83
C SER A 70 7.44 22.11 -16.35
N HIS A 71 6.99 21.02 -16.96
CA HIS A 71 7.05 20.81 -18.42
C HIS A 71 5.79 21.30 -19.16
N HIS A 72 4.84 21.94 -18.46
CA HIS A 72 3.54 22.35 -19.01
C HIS A 72 2.73 21.20 -19.62
N ILE A 73 2.92 19.97 -19.10
CA ILE A 73 2.19 18.77 -19.52
C ILE A 73 1.05 18.52 -18.54
N ASP A 74 -0.16 18.41 -19.07
CA ASP A 74 -1.35 18.02 -18.31
C ASP A 74 -1.83 16.65 -18.80
N ILE A 75 -1.91 15.68 -17.89
CA ILE A 75 -2.43 14.34 -18.17
C ILE A 75 -3.39 13.90 -17.10
N GLY A 76 -4.58 13.49 -17.53
CA GLY A 76 -5.60 12.92 -16.65
C GLY A 76 -5.27 11.49 -16.23
N ARG A 77 -5.98 11.04 -15.20
CA ARG A 77 -5.83 9.67 -14.69
C ARG A 77 -5.99 8.60 -15.77
N ASP A 78 -7.06 8.68 -16.54
CA ASP A 78 -7.42 7.63 -17.50
C ASP A 78 -6.46 7.64 -18.70
N ALA A 79 -6.07 8.83 -19.19
CA ALA A 79 -5.05 8.96 -20.22
C ALA A 79 -3.70 8.37 -19.78
N LEU A 80 -3.30 8.55 -18.51
CA LEU A 80 -2.09 7.89 -18.00
C LEU A 80 -2.26 6.37 -17.92
N PHE A 81 -3.44 5.85 -17.60
CA PHE A 81 -3.70 4.41 -17.65
C PHE A 81 -3.56 3.86 -19.08
N ASP A 82 -4.12 4.56 -20.07
CA ASP A 82 -4.07 4.17 -21.49
C ASP A 82 -2.63 4.22 -22.02
N LEU A 83 -1.89 5.28 -21.71
CA LEU A 83 -0.48 5.40 -22.08
C LEU A 83 0.37 4.24 -21.50
N LEU A 84 0.22 3.97 -20.20
CA LEU A 84 0.93 2.86 -19.55
C LEU A 84 0.49 1.49 -20.09
N ALA A 85 -0.77 1.34 -20.52
CA ALA A 85 -1.25 0.12 -21.16
C ALA A 85 -0.61 -0.08 -22.52
N ALA A 86 -0.57 0.96 -23.37
CA ALA A 86 0.05 0.94 -24.69
C ALA A 86 1.51 0.51 -24.64
N HIS A 87 2.25 0.99 -23.62
CA HIS A 87 3.65 0.65 -23.39
C HIS A 87 3.90 -0.57 -22.51
N LYS A 88 2.84 -1.38 -22.20
CA LYS A 88 2.92 -2.59 -21.34
C LYS A 88 3.49 -2.33 -19.94
N LEU A 89 3.31 -1.12 -19.44
CA LEU A 89 3.81 -0.65 -18.14
C LEU A 89 2.76 -0.74 -17.02
N LEU A 90 1.55 -1.28 -17.27
CA LEU A 90 0.56 -1.48 -16.22
C LEU A 90 0.98 -2.58 -15.24
N ILE A 91 0.82 -2.29 -13.95
CA ILE A 91 1.11 -3.23 -12.88
C ILE A 91 -0.06 -4.21 -12.70
N ARG A 92 0.17 -5.48 -12.99
CA ARG A 92 -0.81 -6.54 -12.74
C ARG A 92 -0.69 -7.05 -11.30
N GLN A 93 -1.83 -7.23 -10.62
CA GLN A 93 -1.86 -7.83 -9.29
C GLN A 93 -1.52 -9.33 -9.36
N ARG A 94 -0.67 -9.78 -8.44
CA ARG A 94 -0.37 -11.20 -8.26
C ARG A 94 -1.37 -11.80 -7.26
N LYS A 95 -2.06 -12.87 -7.65
CA LYS A 95 -2.91 -13.65 -6.74
C LYS A 95 -2.05 -14.69 -6.02
N ARG A 96 -1.88 -14.59 -4.70
CA ARG A 96 -1.30 -15.66 -3.86
C ARG A 96 -1.99 -15.68 -2.51
N LYS A 97 -2.30 -16.88 -2.01
CA LYS A 97 -2.71 -17.14 -0.63
C LYS A 97 -1.68 -18.13 -0.05
N ILE A 98 -1.06 -17.77 1.06
CA ILE A 98 -0.25 -18.68 1.88
C ILE A 98 -0.74 -18.48 3.31
N VAL A 99 -1.14 -19.56 3.99
CA VAL A 99 -1.52 -19.56 5.42
C VAL A 99 -0.30 -20.07 6.19
N THR A 100 0.20 -19.32 7.17
CA THR A 100 1.51 -19.55 7.79
C THR A 100 1.56 -19.48 9.31
N THR A 101 0.45 -19.24 10.01
CA THR A 101 0.49 -19.02 11.47
C THR A 101 0.14 -20.29 12.22
N ASN A 102 1.00 -20.70 13.15
CA ASN A 102 0.68 -21.73 14.15
C ASN A 102 0.40 -21.08 15.51
N SER A 103 -0.89 -20.95 15.84
CA SER A 103 -1.37 -20.33 17.09
C SER A 103 -1.65 -21.35 18.22
N ARG A 104 -1.36 -22.65 17.99
CA ARG A 104 -1.58 -23.73 18.97
C ARG A 104 -0.31 -24.00 19.78
N HIS A 105 -0.04 -23.15 20.78
CA HIS A 105 1.03 -23.33 21.76
C HIS A 105 0.55 -23.00 23.16
N TRP A 106 1.29 -23.40 24.19
CA TRP A 106 0.94 -23.27 25.62
C TRP A 106 1.21 -21.89 26.23
N MET A 107 1.97 -21.00 25.52
CA MET A 107 2.36 -19.70 26.04
C MET A 107 1.15 -18.80 26.31
N ARG A 108 1.32 -17.85 27.25
CA ARG A 108 0.29 -16.87 27.64
C ARG A 108 -0.17 -16.04 26.42
N LYS A 109 -1.47 -15.84 26.31
CA LYS A 109 -2.11 -15.02 25.29
C LYS A 109 -2.71 -13.78 25.94
N TYR A 110 -2.66 -12.65 25.23
CA TYR A 110 -3.14 -11.39 25.74
C TYR A 110 -4.46 -11.00 25.06
N ALA A 111 -5.26 -10.15 25.75
CA ALA A 111 -6.55 -9.71 25.24
C ALA A 111 -6.38 -8.77 24.02
N ASN A 112 -7.41 -8.70 23.18
CA ASN A 112 -7.47 -7.77 22.08
C ASN A 112 -7.89 -6.36 22.57
N LEU A 113 -6.96 -5.43 22.64
CA LEU A 113 -7.17 -4.05 23.11
C LEU A 113 -7.62 -3.10 22.00
N ILE A 114 -7.66 -3.54 20.74
CA ILE A 114 -7.85 -2.63 19.60
C ILE A 114 -9.25 -2.66 18.97
N GLN A 115 -10.15 -3.52 19.41
CA GLN A 115 -11.48 -3.71 18.81
C GLN A 115 -12.30 -2.41 18.68
N LYS A 116 -12.18 -1.50 19.64
CA LYS A 116 -12.88 -0.21 19.66
C LYS A 116 -11.93 0.99 19.63
N LEU A 117 -10.65 0.75 19.33
CA LEU A 117 -9.64 1.80 19.36
C LEU A 117 -9.77 2.70 18.14
N VAL A 118 -9.98 3.99 18.39
CA VAL A 118 -9.87 5.03 17.35
C VAL A 118 -8.44 5.54 17.32
N ILE A 119 -7.75 5.28 16.21
CA ILE A 119 -6.37 5.72 16.03
C ILE A 119 -6.38 7.19 15.61
N SER A 120 -5.83 8.07 16.44
CA SER A 120 -5.87 9.52 16.27
C SER A 120 -4.50 10.19 16.19
N ARG A 121 -3.42 9.48 16.53
CA ARG A 121 -2.06 10.01 16.55
C ARG A 121 -1.01 8.95 16.21
N PRO A 122 0.21 9.36 15.80
CA PRO A 122 1.34 8.46 15.67
C PRO A 122 1.67 7.77 17.00
N GLU A 123 2.24 6.58 16.90
CA GLU A 123 2.70 5.76 18.03
C GLU A 123 1.62 5.52 19.12
N GLN A 124 0.36 5.49 18.70
CA GLN A 124 -0.75 5.02 19.53
C GLN A 124 -0.91 3.51 19.44
N LEU A 125 -0.68 2.96 18.26
CA LEU A 125 -0.77 1.53 17.96
C LEU A 125 0.34 1.14 16.98
N TRP A 126 1.16 0.19 17.36
CA TRP A 126 2.01 -0.57 16.46
C TRP A 126 1.39 -1.91 16.13
N VAL A 127 1.46 -2.32 14.88
CA VAL A 127 1.06 -3.65 14.44
C VAL A 127 2.26 -4.40 13.89
N SER A 128 2.32 -5.70 14.16
CA SER A 128 3.46 -6.54 13.87
C SER A 128 3.02 -7.84 13.20
N ASP A 129 3.82 -8.30 12.25
CA ASP A 129 3.62 -9.59 11.58
C ASP A 129 4.94 -10.09 10.99
N ILE A 130 5.07 -11.43 10.85
CA ILE A 130 6.20 -12.07 10.20
C ILE A 130 5.78 -12.52 8.81
N THR A 131 6.62 -12.23 7.82
CA THR A 131 6.36 -12.68 6.46
C THR A 131 7.54 -13.42 5.86
N PHE A 132 7.24 -14.40 5.02
CA PHE A 132 8.23 -15.27 4.37
C PHE A 132 8.68 -14.63 3.06
N ILE A 133 9.99 -14.63 2.84
CA ILE A 133 10.61 -14.19 1.59
C ILE A 133 11.40 -15.35 1.01
N ARG A 134 11.09 -15.71 -0.24
CA ARG A 134 11.79 -16.78 -0.93
C ARG A 134 13.09 -16.25 -1.53
N MET A 135 14.20 -16.89 -1.21
CA MET A 135 15.52 -16.66 -1.78
C MET A 135 15.93 -17.81 -2.70
N LYS A 136 17.11 -17.73 -3.27
CA LYS A 136 17.62 -18.71 -4.25
C LYS A 136 17.52 -20.15 -3.76
N ASN A 137 18.00 -20.42 -2.53
CA ASN A 137 18.11 -21.78 -2.00
C ASN A 137 17.39 -21.98 -0.66
N GLN A 138 16.79 -20.94 -0.09
CA GLN A 138 16.20 -20.99 1.25
C GLN A 138 15.06 -20.00 1.41
N TRP A 139 14.39 -20.05 2.56
CA TRP A 139 13.44 -19.05 3.00
C TRP A 139 14.11 -18.09 3.97
N GLY A 140 13.72 -16.80 3.90
CA GLY A 140 14.01 -15.82 4.92
C GLY A 140 12.74 -15.36 5.58
N TYR A 141 12.84 -14.87 6.80
CA TYR A 141 11.76 -14.44 7.67
C TYR A 141 11.94 -12.95 7.95
N LEU A 142 11.00 -12.15 7.48
CA LEU A 142 10.97 -10.71 7.71
C LEU A 142 9.95 -10.41 8.80
N SER A 143 10.44 -10.03 9.98
CA SER A 143 9.63 -9.44 11.05
C SER A 143 9.53 -7.94 10.82
N MET A 144 8.31 -7.38 10.89
CA MET A 144 8.08 -5.98 10.57
C MET A 144 7.10 -5.36 11.55
N ILE A 145 7.45 -4.19 12.09
CA ILE A 145 6.62 -3.38 12.98
C ILE A 145 6.22 -2.10 12.28
N THR A 146 4.93 -1.82 12.24
CA THR A 146 4.35 -0.69 11.51
C THR A 146 3.49 0.16 12.42
N ASP A 147 3.66 1.47 12.39
CA ASP A 147 2.77 2.43 13.05
C ASP A 147 1.41 2.47 12.34
N ALA A 148 0.34 2.27 13.09
CA ALA A 148 -0.99 2.14 12.53
C ALA A 148 -1.61 3.47 12.09
N PHE A 149 -1.13 4.61 12.57
CA PHE A 149 -1.57 5.93 12.15
C PHE A 149 -0.92 6.33 10.82
N SER A 150 0.40 6.42 10.83
CA SER A 150 1.20 6.94 9.72
C SER A 150 1.51 5.92 8.62
N ARG A 151 1.35 4.62 8.91
CA ARG A 151 1.81 3.51 8.08
C ARG A 151 3.34 3.41 7.98
N LYS A 152 4.09 4.15 8.80
CA LYS A 152 5.54 4.10 8.83
C LYS A 152 6.01 2.76 9.37
N ILE A 153 6.94 2.13 8.68
CA ILE A 153 7.64 0.95 9.18
C ILE A 153 8.66 1.46 10.20
N MET A 154 8.46 1.08 11.45
CA MET A 154 9.26 1.52 12.59
C MET A 154 10.47 0.63 12.82
N GLY A 155 10.32 -0.67 12.58
CA GLY A 155 11.40 -1.64 12.75
C GLY A 155 11.25 -2.85 11.87
N ILE A 156 12.38 -3.42 11.47
CA ILE A 156 12.48 -4.64 10.68
C ILE A 156 13.61 -5.52 11.21
N SER A 157 13.45 -6.82 11.02
CA SER A 157 14.54 -7.80 11.14
C SER A 157 14.34 -8.88 10.09
N PHE A 158 15.42 -9.24 9.39
CA PHE A 158 15.40 -10.29 8.38
C PHE A 158 16.39 -11.38 8.76
N ARG A 159 15.89 -12.61 8.91
CA ARG A 159 16.67 -13.76 9.38
C ARG A 159 16.44 -14.99 8.51
N SER A 160 17.37 -15.93 8.60
CA SER A 160 17.24 -17.26 7.97
C SER A 160 16.49 -18.27 8.85
N ASP A 161 16.20 -17.93 10.10
CA ASP A 161 15.43 -18.72 11.06
C ASP A 161 14.14 -17.99 11.47
N MET A 162 13.17 -18.73 12.01
CA MET A 162 11.91 -18.21 12.50
C MET A 162 11.87 -18.15 14.03
N LEU A 163 12.98 -17.80 14.65
CA LEU A 163 13.08 -17.66 16.10
C LEU A 163 12.48 -16.33 16.59
N ALA A 164 12.15 -16.28 17.87
CA ALA A 164 11.63 -15.06 18.51
C ALA A 164 12.62 -13.88 18.44
N GLN A 165 13.92 -14.18 18.35
CA GLN A 165 14.96 -13.17 18.23
C GLN A 165 14.75 -12.20 17.07
N GLY A 166 14.19 -12.66 15.93
CA GLY A 166 13.86 -11.78 14.82
C GLY A 166 12.80 -10.74 15.16
N CYS A 167 11.80 -11.09 15.98
CA CYS A 167 10.81 -10.14 16.49
C CYS A 167 11.43 -9.17 17.49
N VAL A 168 12.31 -9.67 18.39
CA VAL A 168 13.02 -8.84 19.38
C VAL A 168 13.91 -7.82 18.68
N ASP A 169 14.68 -8.23 17.66
CA ASP A 169 15.55 -7.33 16.88
C ASP A 169 14.71 -6.22 16.16
N ALA A 170 13.57 -6.60 15.56
CA ALA A 170 12.65 -5.64 14.94
C ALA A 170 12.07 -4.66 15.98
N LEU A 171 11.78 -5.14 17.20
CA LEU A 171 11.26 -4.30 18.28
C LEU A 171 12.33 -3.33 18.78
N HIS A 172 13.58 -3.76 18.96
CA HIS A 172 14.69 -2.87 19.31
C HIS A 172 14.86 -1.75 18.27
N MET A 173 14.82 -2.08 16.98
CA MET A 173 14.86 -1.06 15.91
C MET A 173 13.67 -0.11 16.02
N ALA A 174 12.46 -0.61 16.24
CA ALA A 174 11.27 0.23 16.37
C ALA A 174 11.36 1.18 17.59
N LEU A 175 11.85 0.68 18.72
CA LEU A 175 12.08 1.46 19.94
C LEU A 175 13.13 2.56 19.73
N SER A 176 14.20 2.26 18.98
CA SER A 176 15.22 3.26 18.62
C SER A 176 14.65 4.38 17.74
N ASN A 177 13.67 4.06 16.90
CA ASN A 177 13.00 5.00 16.02
C ASN A 177 11.79 5.69 16.66
N ARG A 178 11.44 5.36 17.91
CA ARG A 178 10.29 5.91 18.63
C ARG A 178 10.52 7.39 18.98
N GLN A 179 9.56 8.24 18.57
CA GLN A 179 9.62 9.70 18.77
C GLN A 179 8.76 10.17 19.94
N TYR A 180 7.60 9.53 20.16
CA TYR A 180 6.59 10.00 21.14
C TYR A 180 6.60 9.13 22.40
N ARG A 181 7.72 9.12 23.13
CA ARG A 181 7.96 8.22 24.28
C ARG A 181 7.05 8.45 25.46
N ASP A 182 6.56 9.69 25.64
CA ASP A 182 5.68 10.08 26.76
C ASP A 182 4.24 9.59 26.59
N TYR A 183 3.87 9.15 25.41
CA TYR A 183 2.51 8.68 25.14
C TYR A 183 2.40 7.17 25.26
N LYS A 184 1.21 6.73 25.74
CA LYS A 184 0.87 5.29 25.79
C LYS A 184 0.87 4.70 24.39
N LEU A 185 1.51 3.55 24.25
CA LEU A 185 1.61 2.78 23.02
C LEU A 185 1.02 1.39 23.27
N ILE A 186 0.24 0.90 22.30
CA ILE A 186 -0.23 -0.48 22.24
C ILE A 186 0.54 -1.18 21.13
N HIS A 187 1.08 -2.36 21.42
CA HIS A 187 1.65 -3.26 20.43
C HIS A 187 0.68 -4.41 20.16
N HIS A 188 0.28 -4.59 18.91
CA HIS A 188 -0.67 -5.64 18.49
C HIS A 188 -0.05 -6.59 17.48
N SER A 189 -0.20 -7.89 17.73
CA SER A 189 0.28 -8.96 16.86
C SER A 189 -0.74 -10.11 16.77
N ASP A 190 -0.45 -11.07 15.91
CA ASP A 190 -1.10 -12.38 16.02
C ASP A 190 -0.63 -13.14 17.27
N ARG A 191 -1.18 -14.37 17.46
CA ARG A 191 -0.80 -15.26 18.58
C ARG A 191 0.36 -16.19 18.21
N GLY A 192 1.29 -15.76 17.36
CA GLY A 192 2.50 -16.53 17.05
C GLY A 192 3.38 -16.72 18.29
N SER A 193 4.03 -17.89 18.41
CA SER A 193 4.90 -18.20 19.56
C SER A 193 6.03 -17.17 19.72
N GLN A 194 6.47 -16.55 18.63
CA GLN A 194 7.52 -15.51 18.64
C GLN A 194 7.07 -14.28 19.45
N TYR A 195 5.82 -13.84 19.28
CA TYR A 195 5.25 -12.68 19.99
C TYR A 195 4.85 -13.01 21.43
N CYS A 196 4.67 -14.30 21.74
CA CYS A 196 4.39 -14.79 23.10
C CYS A 196 5.65 -15.16 23.87
N SER A 197 6.84 -15.03 23.28
CA SER A 197 8.11 -15.37 23.93
C SER A 197 8.39 -14.44 25.12
N LYS A 198 9.05 -14.97 26.13
CA LYS A 198 9.36 -14.21 27.34
C LYS A 198 10.18 -12.96 27.02
N ASP A 199 11.25 -13.10 26.24
CA ASP A 199 12.14 -11.98 25.92
C ASP A 199 11.41 -10.85 25.18
N TYR A 200 10.44 -11.19 24.32
CA TYR A 200 9.64 -10.21 23.60
C TYR A 200 8.68 -9.45 24.53
N ILE A 201 8.01 -10.19 25.42
CA ILE A 201 7.06 -9.61 26.39
C ILE A 201 7.80 -8.77 27.42
N ASP A 202 8.91 -9.28 27.99
CA ASP A 202 9.71 -8.55 28.98
C ASP A 202 10.23 -7.23 28.40
N LEU A 203 10.61 -7.21 27.11
CA LEU A 203 11.02 -5.98 26.42
C LEU A 203 9.85 -4.98 26.27
N LEU A 204 8.65 -5.42 25.91
CA LEU A 204 7.47 -4.55 25.83
C LEU A 204 7.09 -3.99 27.20
N ASP A 205 7.13 -4.83 28.24
CA ASP A 205 6.79 -4.44 29.60
C ASP A 205 7.83 -3.45 30.16
N SER A 206 9.11 -3.63 29.90
CA SER A 206 10.18 -2.71 30.31
C SER A 206 10.05 -1.31 29.69
N GLU A 207 9.45 -1.22 28.50
CA GLU A 207 9.19 0.03 27.78
C GLU A 207 7.78 0.59 28.03
N ASN A 208 7.02 0.04 28.98
CA ASN A 208 5.64 0.40 29.29
C ASN A 208 4.70 0.36 28.08
N ILE A 209 4.88 -0.62 27.19
CA ILE A 209 4.05 -0.83 25.99
C ILE A 209 3.01 -1.90 26.29
N SER A 210 1.72 -1.55 26.10
CA SER A 210 0.63 -2.49 26.32
C SER A 210 0.59 -3.57 25.24
N VAL A 211 0.54 -4.85 25.66
CA VAL A 211 0.47 -5.99 24.74
C VAL A 211 -0.97 -6.28 24.35
N SER A 212 -1.21 -6.45 23.07
CA SER A 212 -2.51 -6.80 22.49
C SER A 212 -2.34 -7.91 21.44
N MET A 213 -3.25 -8.88 21.39
CA MET A 213 -3.19 -9.97 20.43
C MET A 213 -4.56 -10.26 19.82
N THR A 214 -4.57 -10.82 18.60
CA THR A 214 -5.79 -11.28 17.95
C THR A 214 -6.52 -12.31 18.83
N GLU A 215 -7.86 -12.32 18.85
CA GLU A 215 -8.60 -13.26 19.71
C GLU A 215 -8.95 -14.57 19.02
N LYS A 216 -9.48 -14.51 17.81
CA LYS A 216 -10.09 -15.66 17.12
C LYS A 216 -9.34 -16.09 15.86
N GLY A 217 -8.16 -15.55 15.60
CA GLY A 217 -7.45 -15.75 14.32
C GLY A 217 -8.23 -15.16 13.14
N ASP A 218 -9.07 -14.15 13.40
CA ASP A 218 -9.79 -13.42 12.36
C ASP A 218 -8.77 -12.61 11.55
N PRO A 219 -8.68 -12.84 10.24
CA PRO A 219 -7.78 -12.09 9.36
C PRO A 219 -7.98 -10.56 9.43
N TYR A 220 -9.14 -10.10 9.86
CA TYR A 220 -9.42 -8.67 10.02
C TYR A 220 -8.75 -8.05 11.24
N GLU A 221 -8.41 -8.83 12.26
CA GLU A 221 -7.80 -8.33 13.49
C GLU A 221 -6.35 -7.87 13.28
N ASN A 222 -5.60 -8.47 12.32
CA ASN A 222 -4.24 -8.03 11.95
C ASN A 222 -4.12 -7.60 10.47
N ALA A 223 -5.24 -7.26 9.84
CA ALA A 223 -5.32 -6.92 8.41
C ALA A 223 -4.35 -5.78 7.99
N LEU A 224 -4.02 -4.88 8.92
CA LEU A 224 -3.08 -3.81 8.63
C LEU A 224 -1.66 -4.35 8.44
N ALA A 225 -1.16 -5.17 9.35
CA ALA A 225 0.17 -5.75 9.25
C ALA A 225 0.29 -6.67 8.01
N GLU A 226 -0.71 -7.51 7.75
CA GLU A 226 -0.77 -8.33 6.54
C GLU A 226 -0.73 -7.48 5.26
N ARG A 227 -1.47 -6.36 5.25
CA ARG A 227 -1.46 -5.42 4.11
C ARG A 227 -0.08 -4.80 3.92
N MET A 228 0.61 -4.46 4.99
CA MET A 228 1.96 -3.88 4.95
C MET A 228 2.95 -4.88 4.37
N ASN A 229 2.92 -6.12 4.84
CA ASN A 229 3.70 -7.22 4.27
C ASN A 229 3.42 -7.40 2.78
N GLY A 230 2.14 -7.35 2.39
CA GLY A 230 1.72 -7.41 0.99
C GLY A 230 2.28 -6.28 0.14
N ILE A 231 2.31 -5.05 0.66
CA ILE A 231 2.86 -3.89 -0.05
C ILE A 231 4.36 -4.06 -0.28
N ILE A 232 5.12 -4.35 0.77
CA ILE A 232 6.58 -4.50 0.69
C ILE A 232 6.96 -5.62 -0.27
N LYS A 233 6.32 -6.78 -0.16
CA LYS A 233 6.62 -7.93 -1.04
C LYS A 233 6.24 -7.68 -2.50
N ASN A 234 5.07 -7.08 -2.74
CA ASN A 234 4.54 -6.96 -4.11
C ASN A 234 5.06 -5.72 -4.84
N GLU A 235 5.14 -4.56 -4.17
CA GLU A 235 5.52 -3.31 -4.83
C GLU A 235 7.04 -3.22 -5.03
N PHE A 236 7.85 -3.93 -4.21
CA PHE A 236 9.31 -3.92 -4.29
C PHE A 236 9.95 -5.22 -4.84
N ASN A 237 9.13 -6.07 -5.46
CA ASN A 237 9.60 -7.31 -6.12
C ASN A 237 10.35 -8.30 -5.21
N LEU A 238 10.08 -8.33 -3.90
CA LEU A 238 10.72 -9.26 -2.96
C LEU A 238 10.31 -10.74 -3.17
N TYR A 239 9.60 -11.04 -4.25
CA TYR A 239 9.34 -12.42 -4.67
C TYR A 239 10.41 -13.01 -5.57
N SER A 240 11.46 -12.29 -5.89
CA SER A 240 12.54 -12.79 -6.74
C SER A 240 13.35 -13.84 -5.96
N SER A 241 13.18 -15.10 -6.37
CA SER A 241 13.94 -16.21 -5.78
C SER A 241 15.40 -16.29 -6.27
N ALA A 242 15.89 -15.27 -6.94
CA ALA A 242 17.23 -15.29 -7.55
C ALA A 242 18.33 -14.77 -6.61
N LEU A 243 17.96 -14.03 -5.55
CA LEU A 243 18.90 -13.36 -4.66
C LEU A 243 19.37 -14.29 -3.54
N ASN A 244 20.60 -14.08 -3.06
CA ASN A 244 21.13 -14.66 -1.83
C ASN A 244 20.59 -13.90 -0.61
N PHE A 245 21.04 -14.26 0.60
CA PHE A 245 20.57 -13.65 1.85
C PHE A 245 20.97 -12.18 1.93
N GLU A 246 22.23 -11.85 1.70
CA GLU A 246 22.76 -10.50 1.83
C GLU A 246 22.12 -9.53 0.83
N ASP A 247 22.04 -9.90 -0.46
CA ASP A 247 21.40 -9.09 -1.47
C ASP A 247 19.90 -8.88 -1.18
N THR A 248 19.25 -9.91 -0.64
CA THR A 248 17.84 -9.81 -0.22
C THR A 248 17.68 -8.86 0.96
N TYR A 249 18.57 -8.90 1.94
CA TYR A 249 18.58 -7.99 3.08
C TYR A 249 18.76 -6.54 2.63
N GLN A 250 19.73 -6.27 1.78
CA GLN A 250 19.97 -4.92 1.24
C GLN A 250 18.77 -4.41 0.44
N LEU A 251 18.14 -5.27 -0.36
CA LEU A 251 16.92 -4.91 -1.09
C LEU A 251 15.76 -4.60 -0.13
N ILE A 252 15.61 -5.32 0.98
CA ILE A 252 14.59 -5.05 2.01
C ILE A 252 14.84 -3.68 2.64
N VAL A 253 16.06 -3.38 3.05
CA VAL A 253 16.42 -2.09 3.67
C VAL A 253 16.11 -0.92 2.73
N GLN A 254 16.54 -1.01 1.46
CA GLN A 254 16.24 0.00 0.44
C GLN A 254 14.74 0.13 0.16
N SER A 255 14.01 -0.99 0.17
CA SER A 255 12.56 -1.01 -0.03
C SER A 255 11.82 -0.30 1.11
N VAL A 256 12.23 -0.53 2.35
CA VAL A 256 11.65 0.12 3.54
C VAL A 256 11.97 1.61 3.54
N ASP A 257 13.17 2.00 3.19
CA ASP A 257 13.53 3.42 3.05
C ASP A 257 12.68 4.11 1.98
N SER A 258 12.60 3.53 0.78
CA SER A 258 11.78 4.06 -0.31
C SER A 258 10.28 4.07 0.05
N TYR A 259 9.81 3.06 0.79
CA TYR A 259 8.45 3.00 1.29
C TYR A 259 8.16 4.14 2.28
N ASN A 260 9.02 4.34 3.26
CA ASN A 260 8.83 5.34 4.31
C ASN A 260 8.97 6.77 3.79
N ASN A 261 9.92 7.02 2.88
CA ASN A 261 10.36 8.39 2.54
C ASN A 261 9.92 8.87 1.15
N ILE A 262 9.58 7.96 0.22
CA ILE A 262 9.27 8.32 -1.18
C ILE A 262 7.83 7.95 -1.57
N ARG A 263 7.34 6.79 -1.08
CA ARG A 263 6.05 6.25 -1.53
C ARG A 263 4.86 6.99 -0.91
N PRO A 264 3.96 7.61 -1.72
CA PRO A 264 2.74 8.21 -1.17
C PRO A 264 1.77 7.14 -0.69
N HIS A 265 1.11 7.41 0.42
CA HIS A 265 0.14 6.49 0.99
C HIS A 265 -1.28 7.09 0.98
N SER A 266 -2.20 6.45 0.25
CA SER A 266 -3.56 6.98 0.09
C SER A 266 -4.37 7.05 1.39
N SER A 267 -4.04 6.26 2.44
CA SER A 267 -4.65 6.39 3.76
C SER A 267 -4.07 7.53 4.61
N CYS A 268 -2.98 8.13 4.14
CA CYS A 268 -2.32 9.25 4.79
C CYS A 268 -2.37 10.51 3.91
N ASP A 269 -3.48 10.72 3.21
CA ASP A 269 -3.70 11.85 2.30
C ASP A 269 -2.60 12.04 1.24
N TYR A 270 -2.04 10.93 0.74
CA TYR A 270 -0.89 10.88 -0.16
C TYR A 270 0.42 11.42 0.43
N LEU A 271 0.49 11.72 1.73
CA LEU A 271 1.78 11.90 2.38
C LEU A 271 2.60 10.61 2.36
N THR A 272 3.90 10.74 2.40
CA THR A 272 4.77 9.59 2.69
C THR A 272 4.59 9.17 4.14
N PRO A 273 4.81 7.88 4.50
CA PRO A 273 4.70 7.43 5.89
C PRO A 273 5.52 8.26 6.88
N SER A 274 6.75 8.66 6.53
CA SER A 274 7.60 9.51 7.38
C SER A 274 6.99 10.90 7.57
N LYS A 275 6.43 11.52 6.54
CA LYS A 275 5.75 12.81 6.68
C LYS A 275 4.49 12.68 7.51
N ALA A 276 3.67 11.64 7.25
CA ALA A 276 2.46 11.37 8.02
C ALA A 276 2.74 11.09 9.50
N HIS A 277 3.92 10.55 9.84
CA HIS A 277 4.32 10.28 11.21
C HIS A 277 4.61 11.56 12.02
N ASN A 278 4.94 12.64 11.36
CA ASN A 278 5.18 13.95 11.96
C ASN A 278 3.93 14.84 11.99
N GLU A 279 2.80 14.37 11.44
CA GLU A 279 1.55 15.12 11.45
C GLU A 279 0.88 15.05 12.82
N VAL A 280 0.49 16.21 13.34
CA VAL A 280 -0.19 16.37 14.64
C VAL A 280 -1.72 16.27 14.47
N THR A 281 -2.24 16.44 13.24
CA THR A 281 -3.68 16.48 12.96
C THR A 281 -4.17 15.17 12.38
N MET A 282 -5.46 14.86 12.58
CA MET A 282 -6.09 13.68 11.98
C MET A 282 -5.97 13.72 10.45
N LEU A 283 -5.36 12.69 9.87
CA LEU A 283 -5.20 12.54 8.43
C LEU A 283 -6.56 12.35 7.74
N LYS A 284 -6.80 13.09 6.68
CA LYS A 284 -8.04 12.96 5.89
C LYS A 284 -8.10 11.59 5.21
N LYS A 285 -9.13 10.81 5.51
CA LYS A 285 -9.41 9.56 4.80
C LYS A 285 -10.08 9.90 3.46
N ARG A 286 -9.42 9.57 2.33
CA ARG A 286 -9.97 9.82 0.98
C ARG A 286 -10.93 8.74 0.48
N TRP A 287 -11.28 7.76 1.29
CA TRP A 287 -12.32 6.76 0.99
C TRP A 287 -13.30 6.61 2.14
N LYS A 288 -14.52 6.32 1.78
CA LYS A 288 -15.54 5.87 2.75
C LYS A 288 -15.30 4.38 3.01
N ASN A 289 -15.18 3.98 4.26
CA ASN A 289 -15.32 2.57 4.58
C ASN A 289 -16.76 2.18 4.22
N TYR A 290 -16.94 1.25 3.30
CA TYR A 290 -18.20 0.54 3.18
C TYR A 290 -18.33 -0.27 4.48
N GLU A 291 -19.14 0.18 5.40
CA GLU A 291 -19.65 -0.68 6.47
C GLU A 291 -20.36 -1.82 5.78
N SER A 292 -19.81 -3.02 5.89
CA SER A 292 -20.44 -4.17 5.28
C SER A 292 -21.80 -4.34 5.96
N THR A 293 -22.87 -4.35 5.18
CA THR A 293 -24.26 -4.59 5.62
C THR A 293 -24.43 -5.91 6.38
N LYS A 294 -23.44 -6.77 6.41
CA LYS A 294 -23.40 -7.99 7.24
C LYS A 294 -23.37 -7.70 8.74
N TYR A 295 -22.79 -6.61 9.20
CA TYR A 295 -22.79 -6.27 10.62
C TYR A 295 -24.09 -5.61 11.12
N LYS A 296 -24.89 -5.02 10.24
CA LYS A 296 -26.21 -4.49 10.62
C LYS A 296 -27.24 -5.59 10.93
N LYS A 297 -27.03 -6.80 10.42
CA LYS A 297 -27.96 -7.93 10.66
C LYS A 297 -27.78 -8.62 12.01
N ILE A 298 -26.64 -8.43 12.70
CA ILE A 298 -26.34 -9.08 13.98
C ILE A 298 -26.82 -8.25 15.19
N ILE A 299 -27.06 -6.95 15.01
CA ILE A 299 -27.50 -6.06 16.11
C ILE A 299 -29.03 -6.06 16.28
N PHE A 300 -29.80 -6.62 15.36
CA PHE A 300 -31.28 -6.61 15.42
C PHE A 300 -31.93 -7.90 15.92
N ASP A 301 -31.16 -8.91 16.36
CA ASP A 301 -31.73 -10.22 16.80
C ASP A 301 -31.71 -10.42 18.33
N GLU A 302 -31.48 -9.36 19.11
CA GLU A 302 -31.61 -9.39 20.58
C GLU A 302 -32.90 -8.76 21.11
N ARG A 303 -33.97 -8.77 20.34
CA ARG A 303 -35.32 -8.54 20.90
C ARG A 303 -36.12 -9.82 20.81
N GLY A 304 -36.37 -10.41 21.99
CA GLY A 304 -37.17 -11.57 22.17
C GLY A 304 -38.60 -11.47 21.58
N PRO A 305 -39.37 -12.58 21.57
CA PRO A 305 -40.62 -12.69 20.80
C PRO A 305 -41.75 -11.88 21.43
N GLY A 306 -42.19 -10.84 20.76
CA GLY A 306 -43.39 -10.12 21.14
C GLY A 306 -43.50 -8.70 20.55
N GLY A 307 -44.23 -8.55 19.44
CA GLY A 307 -44.63 -7.23 18.97
C GLY A 307 -44.73 -7.11 17.45
N SER A 308 -45.87 -7.55 16.93
CA SER A 308 -46.33 -7.27 15.56
C SER A 308 -46.63 -5.78 15.36
N SER A 309 -46.10 -5.17 14.28
CA SER A 309 -46.70 -4.02 13.57
C SER A 309 -46.06 -3.84 12.19
N PRO A 310 -46.74 -3.20 11.23
CA PRO A 310 -46.79 -3.65 9.85
C PRO A 310 -45.73 -3.09 8.92
N ILE A 311 -45.51 -3.85 7.86
CA ILE A 311 -44.62 -3.59 6.73
C ILE A 311 -45.25 -2.48 5.89
N GLU A 312 -44.59 -1.32 5.78
CA GLU A 312 -44.78 -0.39 4.68
C GLU A 312 -43.75 -0.69 3.57
N GLN A 313 -44.31 -1.15 2.46
CA GLN A 313 -43.58 -1.31 1.20
C GLN A 313 -43.49 0.04 0.52
N THR A 314 -42.29 0.51 0.22
CA THR A 314 -42.10 1.57 -0.79
C THR A 314 -41.31 1.03 -1.99
N PRO A 315 -41.72 1.39 -3.23
CA PRO A 315 -41.18 0.73 -4.43
C PRO A 315 -39.89 1.39 -4.92
N TRP A 316 -39.10 0.58 -5.61
CA TRP A 316 -37.87 0.96 -6.31
C TRP A 316 -38.14 1.94 -7.45
N PRO A 317 -37.32 2.98 -7.66
CA PRO A 317 -37.28 3.67 -8.93
C PRO A 317 -36.30 2.96 -9.89
N SER A 318 -36.85 2.59 -11.03
CA SER A 318 -36.14 2.25 -12.26
C SER A 318 -35.46 3.51 -12.83
N HIS A 319 -34.15 3.46 -13.08
CA HIS A 319 -33.41 3.85 -14.29
C HIS A 319 -31.91 3.70 -14.06
#